data_1b5b30d4eefea255f2fd45c2c1fb78d7
#
_entry.id   1b5b30d4eefea255f2fd45c2c1fb78d7
#
_cell.length_a   1.000
_cell.length_b   1.000
_cell.length_c   1.000
_cell.angle_alpha   90.00
_cell.angle_beta   90.00
_cell.angle_gamma   90.00
#
_symmetry.space_group_name_H-M   'P 1'
#
loop_
_entity.id
_entity.type
_entity.pdbx_description
1 polymer ?
#
loop_
_entity_poly.entity_id
_entity_poly.type
_entity_poly.pdbx_seq_one_letter_code
_entity_poly.pdbx_strand_id
1 'polypeptide(L)'
;FGDDGVPVEYHVIFWKSELIDFVILQQDAFDEVDSVTPMERQEEILNRVIDICHTEFKFDTFIEVMDYFKKMINLCKQMNYAKYKSEQYEDFKKQLQELVAERSV
;
A
#
# COMPACT_ATOMS: atom_id res chain seq x y z
N PHE A 1 25.25 13.57 0.51
CA PHE A 1 23.89 14.02 0.79
C PHE A 1 22.98 12.87 1.11
N GLY A 2 22.96 12.18 1.91
CA GLY A 2 22.04 11.07 2.18
C GLY A 2 20.74 11.57 2.76
N ASP A 3 19.95 10.63 3.17
CA ASP A 3 18.63 10.91 3.71
C ASP A 3 18.69 11.48 5.12
N ASP A 4 19.86 11.54 5.69
CA ASP A 4 20.05 12.00 7.07
C ASP A 4 19.66 13.46 7.27
N GLY A 5 19.70 14.26 6.22
CA GLY A 5 19.33 15.67 6.32
C GLY A 5 17.86 15.94 6.05
N VAL A 6 17.08 14.91 5.75
CA VAL A 6 15.67 15.06 5.40
C VAL A 6 14.80 14.60 6.55
N PRO A 7 13.86 15.44 7.03
CA PRO A 7 12.94 15.01 8.09
C PRO A 7 12.17 13.75 7.72
N VAL A 8 11.89 12.93 8.71
CA VAL A 8 11.19 11.66 8.53
C VAL A 8 9.82 11.86 7.87
N GLU A 9 9.15 12.96 8.17
CA GLU A 9 7.84 13.26 7.61
C GLU A 9 7.86 13.36 6.09
N TYR A 10 8.96 13.87 5.52
CA TYR A 10 9.08 13.94 4.05
C TYR A 10 9.24 12.56 3.44
N HIS A 11 9.91 11.66 4.14
CA HIS A 11 10.00 10.28 3.67
C HIS A 11 8.64 9.60 3.67
N VAL A 12 7.82 9.88 4.67
CA VAL A 12 6.46 9.35 4.73
C VAL A 12 5.65 9.84 3.53
N ILE A 13 5.72 11.14 3.23
CA ILE A 13 5.02 11.72 2.08
C ILE A 13 5.50 11.09 0.78
N PHE A 14 6.81 10.94 0.62
CA PHE A 14 7.38 10.32 -0.57
C PHE A 14 6.85 8.90 -0.77
N TRP A 15 6.88 8.09 0.28
CA TRP A 15 6.45 6.70 0.18
C TRP A 15 4.94 6.54 0.02
N LYS A 16 4.16 7.44 0.58
CA LYS A 16 2.72 7.48 0.31
C LYS A 16 2.45 7.72 -1.17
N SER A 17 3.21 8.63 -1.78
CA SER A 17 3.11 8.89 -3.22
C SER A 17 3.51 7.66 -4.03
N GLU A 18 4.57 6.98 -3.63
CA GLU A 18 5.02 5.75 -4.30
C GLU A 18 3.96 4.67 -4.22
N LEU A 19 3.28 4.55 -3.09
CA LEU A 19 2.23 3.57 -2.90
C LEU A 19 1.05 3.83 -3.86
N ILE A 20 0.64 5.09 -3.97
CA ILE A 20 -0.45 5.48 -4.90
C ILE A 20 -0.03 5.18 -6.33
N ASP A 21 1.16 5.58 -6.73
CA ASP A 21 1.66 5.34 -8.07
C ASP A 21 1.68 3.85 -8.41
N PHE A 22 2.15 3.05 -7.46
CA PHE A 22 2.19 1.60 -7.64
C PHE A 22 0.78 1.04 -7.91
N VAL A 23 -0.20 1.43 -7.11
CA VAL A 23 -1.57 0.92 -7.24
C VAL A 23 -2.17 1.34 -8.57
N ILE A 24 -1.96 2.59 -8.99
CA ILE A 24 -2.48 3.08 -10.26
C ILE A 24 -1.87 2.31 -11.43
N LEU A 25 -0.56 2.09 -11.42
CA LEU A 25 0.11 1.34 -12.46
C LEU A 25 -0.36 -0.11 -12.50
N GLN A 26 -0.60 -0.71 -11.34
CA GLN A 26 -1.10 -2.08 -11.28
C GLN A 26 -2.50 -2.22 -11.84
N GLN A 27 -3.33 -1.21 -11.68
CA GLN A 27 -4.68 -1.23 -12.24
C GLN A 27 -4.62 -1.38 -13.76
N ASP A 28 -3.77 -0.59 -14.41
CA ASP A 28 -3.61 -0.66 -15.86
C ASP A 28 -3.12 -2.04 -16.30
N ALA A 29 -2.19 -2.61 -15.54
CA ALA A 29 -1.59 -3.89 -15.90
C ALA A 29 -2.58 -5.06 -15.78
N PHE A 30 -3.55 -4.97 -14.88
CA PHE A 30 -4.47 -6.07 -14.60
C PHE A 30 -5.82 -5.94 -15.30
N ASP A 31 -6.10 -4.82 -15.93
CA ASP A 31 -7.36 -4.62 -16.66
C ASP A 31 -7.54 -5.67 -17.76
N GLU A 32 -6.47 -6.08 -18.41
CA GLU A 32 -6.52 -7.03 -19.49
C GLU A 32 -6.61 -8.48 -19.01
N VAL A 33 -6.10 -8.75 -17.82
CA VAL A 33 -5.96 -10.11 -17.31
C VAL A 33 -7.22 -10.60 -16.61
N ASP A 34 -7.86 -9.74 -15.86
CA ASP A 34 -9.02 -10.10 -15.06
C ASP A 34 -10.24 -9.29 -15.52
N SER A 35 -11.07 -9.90 -16.34
CA SER A 35 -12.23 -9.22 -16.92
C SER A 35 -13.49 -9.36 -16.09
N VAL A 36 -13.46 -10.13 -15.00
CA VAL A 36 -14.68 -10.44 -14.24
C VAL A 36 -14.91 -9.50 -13.08
N THR A 37 -13.91 -9.32 -12.23
CA THR A 37 -14.04 -8.48 -11.04
C THR A 37 -12.91 -7.46 -10.88
N PRO A 38 -12.31 -6.99 -11.98
CA PRO A 38 -11.16 -6.10 -11.85
C PRO A 38 -11.51 -4.76 -11.22
N MET A 39 -12.66 -4.21 -11.60
CA MET A 39 -13.06 -2.90 -11.15
C MET A 39 -13.35 -2.86 -9.66
N GLU A 40 -14.08 -3.86 -9.15
CA GLU A 40 -14.39 -3.92 -7.72
C GLU A 40 -13.14 -4.09 -6.87
N ARG A 41 -12.24 -4.97 -7.29
CA ARG A 41 -10.99 -5.19 -6.57
C ARG A 41 -10.11 -3.94 -6.58
N GLN A 42 -9.96 -3.33 -7.74
CA GLN A 42 -9.16 -2.13 -7.89
C GLN A 42 -9.70 -0.99 -7.06
N GLU A 43 -11.02 -0.83 -7.06
CA GLU A 43 -11.67 0.21 -6.27
C GLU A 43 -11.45 0.00 -4.78
N GLU A 44 -11.56 -1.24 -4.31
CA GLU A 44 -11.34 -1.56 -2.91
C GLU A 44 -9.89 -1.30 -2.50
N ILE A 45 -8.93 -1.73 -3.33
CA ILE A 45 -7.51 -1.52 -3.03
C ILE A 45 -7.18 -0.04 -3.06
N LEU A 46 -7.68 0.68 -4.05
CA LEU A 46 -7.42 2.11 -4.16
C LEU A 46 -8.00 2.88 -2.97
N ASN A 47 -9.22 2.55 -2.57
CA ASN A 47 -9.84 3.20 -1.42
C ASN A 47 -9.03 2.93 -0.15
N ARG A 48 -8.53 1.73 -0.01
CA ARG A 48 -7.67 1.37 1.13
C ARG A 48 -6.38 2.19 1.13
N VAL A 49 -5.77 2.35 -0.03
CA VAL A 49 -4.54 3.13 -0.17
C VAL A 49 -4.80 4.60 0.10
N ILE A 50 -5.93 5.13 -0.35
CA ILE A 50 -6.31 6.51 -0.05
C ILE A 50 -6.45 6.70 1.46
N ASP A 51 -7.09 5.77 2.15
CA ASP A 51 -7.21 5.82 3.61
C ASP A 51 -5.83 5.80 4.28
N ILE A 52 -4.92 4.98 3.78
CA ILE A 52 -3.54 4.93 4.29
C ILE A 52 -2.86 6.29 4.10
N CYS A 53 -3.06 6.93 2.97
CA CYS A 53 -2.46 8.24 2.69
C CYS A 53 -3.00 9.32 3.62
N HIS A 54 -4.23 9.18 4.10
CA HIS A 54 -4.80 10.10 5.06
C HIS A 54 -4.47 9.76 6.51
N THR A 55 -3.86 8.61 6.74
CA THR A 55 -3.48 8.17 8.08
C THR A 55 -2.15 8.79 8.46
N GLU A 56 -2.03 9.23 9.70
CA GLU A 56 -0.77 9.72 10.23
C GLU A 56 0.00 8.55 10.84
N PHE A 57 1.28 8.46 10.48
CA PHE A 57 2.16 7.42 10.98
C PHE A 57 3.29 8.03 11.78
N LYS A 58 3.84 7.24 12.70
CA LYS A 58 4.97 7.68 13.50
C LYS A 58 6.16 6.75 13.29
N PHE A 59 7.29 7.33 12.91
CA PHE A 59 8.54 6.61 12.70
C PHE A 59 9.70 7.38 13.32
N ASP A 60 10.73 6.66 13.71
CA ASP A 60 11.93 7.26 14.28
C ASP A 60 13.02 7.51 13.23
N THR A 61 13.10 6.67 12.20
CA THR A 61 14.12 6.76 11.16
C THR A 61 13.52 6.58 9.78
N PHE A 62 14.24 7.06 8.76
CA PHE A 62 13.80 6.88 7.39
C PHE A 62 13.86 5.42 6.94
N ILE A 63 14.74 4.62 7.52
CA ILE A 63 14.84 3.20 7.20
C ILE A 63 13.55 2.48 7.62
N GLU A 64 13.01 2.83 8.77
CA GLU A 64 11.73 2.29 9.22
C GLU A 64 10.60 2.64 8.26
N VAL A 65 10.59 3.89 7.78
CA VAL A 65 9.58 4.33 6.79
C VAL A 65 9.68 3.47 5.54
N MET A 66 10.89 3.35 5.01
CA MET A 66 11.13 2.60 3.78
C MET A 66 10.68 1.14 3.92
N ASP A 67 11.11 0.46 4.98
CA ASP A 67 10.77 -0.93 5.20
C ASP A 67 9.27 -1.14 5.35
N TYR A 68 8.63 -0.25 6.08
CA TYR A 68 7.20 -0.31 6.32
C TYR A 68 6.40 -0.19 5.02
N PHE A 69 6.69 0.82 4.22
CA PHE A 69 5.97 1.03 2.96
C PHE A 69 6.30 -0.03 1.92
N LYS A 70 7.50 -0.59 1.93
CA LYS A 70 7.82 -1.73 1.05
C LYS A 70 6.95 -2.94 1.40
N LYS A 71 6.69 -3.18 2.67
CA LYS A 71 5.77 -4.24 3.10
C LYS A 71 4.36 -3.97 2.61
N MET A 72 3.89 -2.72 2.71
CA MET A 72 2.56 -2.35 2.22
C MET A 72 2.43 -2.58 0.73
N ILE A 73 3.42 -2.15 -0.04
CA ILE A 73 3.42 -2.30 -1.49
C ILE A 73 3.38 -3.78 -1.84
N ASN A 74 4.16 -4.60 -1.15
CA ASN A 74 4.17 -6.04 -1.38
C ASN A 74 2.82 -6.67 -1.08
N LEU A 75 2.16 -6.28 0.00
CA LEU A 75 0.82 -6.78 0.33
C LEU A 75 -0.20 -6.38 -0.74
N CYS A 76 -0.15 -5.15 -1.21
CA CYS A 76 -1.04 -4.70 -2.28
C CYS A 76 -0.78 -5.50 -3.56
N LYS A 77 0.49 -5.76 -3.87
CA LYS A 77 0.85 -6.57 -5.02
C LYS A 77 0.26 -7.98 -4.91
N GLN A 78 0.38 -8.59 -3.75
CA GLN A 78 -0.17 -9.93 -3.53
C GLN A 78 -1.69 -9.95 -3.59
N MET A 79 -2.35 -8.91 -3.09
CA MET A 79 -3.80 -8.76 -3.21
C MET A 79 -4.23 -8.70 -4.67
N ASN A 80 -3.45 -8.04 -5.53
CA ASN A 80 -3.75 -7.96 -6.95
C ASN A 80 -3.63 -9.32 -7.65
N TYR A 81 -2.74 -10.19 -7.17
CA TYR A 81 -2.56 -11.50 -7.76
C TYR A 81 -3.52 -12.55 -7.19
N ALA A 82 -4.08 -12.31 -6.03
CA ALA A 82 -5.03 -13.23 -5.43
C ALA A 82 -6.41 -13.07 -6.08
N LYS A 83 -7.16 -14.15 -6.12
CA LYS A 83 -8.53 -14.08 -6.61
C LYS A 83 -9.36 -13.21 -5.67
N TYR A 84 -10.12 -12.28 -6.24
CA TYR A 84 -10.92 -11.35 -5.45
C TYR A 84 -11.89 -12.09 -4.54
N LYS A 85 -11.94 -11.68 -3.28
CA LYS A 85 -12.77 -12.29 -2.22
C LYS A 85 -12.40 -13.72 -1.87
N SER A 86 -11.26 -14.21 -2.37
CA SER A 86 -10.76 -15.51 -1.95
C SER A 86 -10.22 -15.44 -0.52
N GLU A 87 -10.00 -16.61 0.07
CA GLU A 87 -9.42 -16.67 1.41
C GLU A 87 -8.05 -16.00 1.46
N GLN A 88 -7.24 -16.19 0.42
CA GLN A 88 -5.94 -15.55 0.31
C GLN A 88 -6.07 -14.02 0.26
N TYR A 89 -6.99 -13.53 -0.55
CA TYR A 89 -7.22 -12.09 -0.68
C TYR A 89 -7.60 -11.49 0.67
N GLU A 90 -8.52 -12.13 1.38
CA GLU A 90 -8.97 -11.63 2.68
C GLU A 90 -7.86 -11.69 3.72
N ASP A 91 -6.99 -12.69 3.64
CA ASP A 91 -5.84 -12.80 4.53
C ASP A 91 -4.85 -11.66 4.31
N PHE A 92 -4.52 -11.37 3.06
CA PHE A 92 -3.63 -10.24 2.75
C PHE A 92 -4.24 -8.90 3.16
N LYS A 93 -5.54 -8.76 2.96
CA LYS A 93 -6.26 -7.57 3.37
C LYS A 93 -6.17 -7.37 4.89
N LYS A 94 -6.33 -8.44 5.64
CA LYS A 94 -6.21 -8.41 7.09
C LYS A 94 -4.79 -8.05 7.51
N GLN A 95 -3.79 -8.62 6.88
CA GLN A 95 -2.39 -8.29 7.15
C GLN A 95 -2.12 -6.81 6.91
N LEU A 96 -2.67 -6.25 5.85
CA LEU A 96 -2.52 -4.83 5.56
C LEU A 96 -3.16 -3.97 6.64
N GLN A 97 -4.35 -4.34 7.10
CA GLN A 97 -5.02 -3.62 8.19
C GLN A 97 -4.20 -3.65 9.47
N GLU A 98 -3.65 -4.80 9.81
CA GLU A 98 -2.82 -4.96 11.00
C GLU A 98 -1.54 -4.12 10.90
N LEU A 99 -0.94 -4.10 9.71
CA LEU A 99 0.26 -3.32 9.47
C LEU A 99 -0.01 -1.83 9.63
N VAL A 100 -1.14 -1.34 9.11
CA VAL A 100 -1.53 0.06 9.25
C VAL A 100 -1.71 0.41 10.72
N ALA A 101 -2.38 -0.44 11.48
CA ALA A 101 -2.62 -0.21 12.90
C ALA A 101 -1.33 -0.15 13.72
N GLU A 102 -0.30 -0.84 13.28
CA GLU A 102 0.98 -0.94 13.99
C GLU A 102 1.66 0.42 14.17
N ARG A 103 1.58 1.28 13.15
CA ARG A 103 2.27 2.57 13.15
C ARG A 103 1.34 3.78 13.11
N SER A 104 0.04 3.57 13.06
CA SER A 104 -0.87 4.71 13.04
C SER A 104 -0.89 5.43 14.38
N VAL A 105 -1.01 6.74 14.31
CA VAL A 105 -1.04 7.60 15.49
C VAL A 105 -2.44 7.73 16.04
#